data_3ea51240106386faea195470ec9ae31d
#
_entry.id   3ea51240106386faea195470ec9ae31d
#
_cell.length_a   1.000
_cell.length_b   1.000
_cell.length_c   1.000
_cell.angle_alpha   90.00
_cell.angle_beta   90.00
_cell.angle_gamma   90.00
#
_symmetry.space_group_name_H-M   'P 1'
#
loop_
_entity.id
_entity.type
_entity.pdbx_description
1 polymer ?
#
loop_
_entity_poly.entity_id
_entity_poly.type
_entity_poly.pdbx_seq_one_letter_code
_entity_poly.pdbx_strand_id
1 'polypeptide(L)'
;MSAIKIISTESEPDFQNLWTLGRQIGTDWFDEHQRQQPTFLCAVDATRLYFLAGDKNHPKYHPEGKPGSFQPELWKYDVAEFFLASPDGSSYLEFNLSPNGAWWSARFAGAKPRIPLDLPPLAGVETAGEITEEGWQVRASIPLSELGPLEGSLLNVTFILGSPDQRFFTSAPLG
;
A
#
# COMPACT_ATOMS: atom_id res chain seq x y z
N MET A 1 -6.90 -6.02 -18.72
CA MET A 1 -6.38 -5.49 -17.45
C MET A 1 -7.55 -5.16 -16.53
N SER A 2 -7.59 -5.73 -15.34
CA SER A 2 -8.61 -5.36 -14.36
C SER A 2 -8.13 -4.12 -13.63
N ALA A 3 -8.76 -2.97 -13.88
CA ALA A 3 -8.45 -1.72 -13.19
C ALA A 3 -8.70 -1.87 -11.68
N ILE A 4 -7.85 -1.23 -10.86
CA ILE A 4 -8.11 -1.08 -9.43
C ILE A 4 -9.30 -0.13 -9.29
N LYS A 5 -10.35 -0.59 -8.59
CA LYS A 5 -11.50 0.25 -8.27
C LYS A 5 -11.18 1.01 -6.98
N ILE A 6 -11.11 2.33 -7.07
CA ILE A 6 -11.08 3.20 -5.90
C ILE A 6 -12.53 3.52 -5.53
N ILE A 7 -12.88 3.33 -4.26
CA ILE A 7 -14.23 3.57 -3.75
C ILE A 7 -14.33 5.04 -3.33
N SER A 8 -15.31 5.75 -3.86
CA SER A 8 -15.62 7.11 -3.42
C SER A 8 -16.53 7.07 -2.20
N THR A 9 -16.20 7.86 -1.18
CA THR A 9 -16.98 8.01 0.06
C THR A 9 -17.28 9.50 0.30
N GLU A 10 -18.35 9.81 1.03
CA GLU A 10 -18.70 11.20 1.36
C GLU A 10 -17.89 11.76 2.54
N SER A 11 -17.36 10.88 3.37
CA SER A 11 -16.57 11.20 4.55
C SER A 11 -15.62 10.05 4.87
N GLU A 12 -14.87 10.15 5.97
CA GLU A 12 -14.04 9.05 6.47
C GLU A 12 -14.89 7.76 6.56
N PRO A 13 -14.44 6.69 5.91
CA PRO A 13 -15.24 5.47 5.80
C PRO A 13 -15.29 4.67 7.12
N ASP A 14 -16.37 3.92 7.30
CA ASP A 14 -16.39 2.81 8.24
C ASP A 14 -15.52 1.67 7.69
N PHE A 15 -14.33 1.53 8.24
CA PHE A 15 -13.32 0.60 7.76
C PHE A 15 -13.72 -0.87 7.92
N GLN A 16 -14.55 -1.22 8.91
CA GLN A 16 -15.02 -2.61 9.08
C GLN A 16 -15.95 -3.02 7.94
N ASN A 17 -16.87 -2.14 7.57
CA ASN A 17 -17.77 -2.38 6.45
C ASN A 17 -17.02 -2.35 5.09
N LEU A 18 -16.09 -1.43 4.92
CA LEU A 18 -15.29 -1.35 3.69
C LEU A 18 -14.42 -2.58 3.46
N TRP A 19 -13.88 -3.18 4.52
CA TRP A 19 -13.02 -4.36 4.41
C TRP A 19 -13.68 -5.53 3.68
N THR A 20 -15.02 -5.64 3.76
CA THR A 20 -15.79 -6.65 3.02
C THR A 20 -15.71 -6.49 1.49
N LEU A 21 -15.34 -5.31 1.01
CA LEU A 21 -15.18 -4.98 -0.41
C LEU A 21 -13.72 -5.11 -0.88
N GLY A 22 -12.83 -5.56 -0.01
CA GLY A 22 -11.41 -5.74 -0.29
C GLY A 22 -11.15 -6.66 -1.47
N ARG A 23 -10.12 -6.34 -2.25
CA ARG A 23 -9.65 -7.14 -3.38
C ARG A 23 -8.52 -8.05 -2.94
N GLN A 24 -8.63 -9.33 -3.23
CA GLN A 24 -7.58 -10.32 -3.00
C GLN A 24 -6.63 -10.41 -4.21
N ILE A 25 -5.34 -10.64 -3.92
CA ILE A 25 -4.33 -11.00 -4.91
C ILE A 25 -4.04 -12.50 -4.74
N GLY A 26 -4.43 -13.30 -5.73
CA GLY A 26 -4.40 -14.77 -5.62
C GLY A 26 -3.10 -15.43 -6.09
N THR A 27 -2.22 -14.70 -6.79
CA THR A 27 -0.95 -15.21 -7.33
C THR A 27 0.20 -14.30 -6.97
N ASP A 28 1.38 -14.86 -6.79
CA ASP A 28 2.63 -14.09 -6.64
C ASP A 28 3.21 -13.68 -8.02
N TRP A 29 4.37 -13.04 -8.02
CA TRP A 29 5.05 -12.59 -9.24
C TRP A 29 5.47 -13.72 -10.18
N PHE A 30 5.50 -14.96 -9.71
CA PHE A 30 5.84 -16.13 -10.51
C PHE A 30 4.60 -16.87 -11.02
N ASP A 31 3.42 -16.26 -10.87
CA ASP A 31 2.10 -16.85 -11.23
C ASP A 31 1.79 -18.14 -10.44
N GLU A 32 2.41 -18.30 -9.27
CA GLU A 32 2.13 -19.38 -8.35
C GLU A 32 0.92 -19.05 -7.48
N HIS A 33 -0.07 -19.95 -7.44
CA HIS A 33 -1.18 -19.85 -6.51
C HIS A 33 -0.69 -20.08 -5.09
N GLN A 34 -0.84 -19.07 -4.24
CA GLN A 34 -0.44 -19.11 -2.86
C GLN A 34 -1.63 -19.38 -1.94
N ARG A 35 -1.36 -20.02 -0.80
CA ARG A 35 -2.36 -20.13 0.28
C ARG A 35 -2.67 -18.75 0.88
N GLN A 36 -1.71 -17.85 0.83
CA GLN A 36 -1.82 -16.47 1.25
C GLN A 36 -2.50 -15.68 0.13
N GLN A 37 -3.54 -14.97 0.49
CA GLN A 37 -4.26 -14.08 -0.43
C GLN A 37 -4.35 -12.71 0.22
N PRO A 38 -3.28 -11.90 0.11
CA PRO A 38 -3.30 -10.56 0.66
C PRO A 38 -4.47 -9.77 0.08
N THR A 39 -5.11 -9.02 0.93
CA THR A 39 -6.30 -8.25 0.61
C THR A 39 -5.99 -6.77 0.75
N PHE A 40 -6.45 -5.97 -0.18
CA PHE A 40 -6.34 -4.51 -0.12
C PHE A 40 -7.62 -3.82 -0.58
N LEU A 41 -7.72 -2.55 -0.21
CA LEU A 41 -8.75 -1.65 -0.67
C LEU A 41 -8.20 -0.22 -0.70
N CYS A 42 -8.61 0.54 -1.73
CA CYS A 42 -8.39 1.98 -1.79
C CYS A 42 -9.74 2.69 -1.82
N ALA A 43 -9.89 3.69 -0.96
CA ALA A 43 -11.06 4.56 -0.94
C ALA A 43 -10.61 6.03 -0.94
N VAL A 44 -11.48 6.94 -1.34
CA VAL A 44 -11.20 8.37 -1.40
C VAL A 44 -12.45 9.17 -0.99
N ASP A 45 -12.25 10.19 -0.18
CA ASP A 45 -13.23 11.24 0.05
C ASP A 45 -12.75 12.56 -0.60
N ALA A 46 -13.37 13.69 -0.24
CA ALA A 46 -13.00 14.99 -0.78
C ALA A 46 -11.58 15.46 -0.42
N THR A 47 -10.94 14.88 0.58
CA THR A 47 -9.71 15.38 1.20
C THR A 47 -8.60 14.36 1.34
N ARG A 48 -8.93 13.06 1.40
CA ARG A 48 -8.00 11.99 1.77
C ARG A 48 -8.15 10.75 0.90
N LEU A 49 -7.03 10.08 0.67
CA LEU A 49 -6.96 8.70 0.20
C LEU A 49 -6.82 7.77 1.41
N TYR A 50 -7.60 6.71 1.42
CA TYR A 50 -7.54 5.64 2.40
C TYR A 50 -7.00 4.38 1.74
N PHE A 51 -5.91 3.84 2.30
CA PHE A 51 -5.32 2.58 1.87
C PHE A 51 -5.43 1.57 2.99
N LEU A 52 -6.15 0.48 2.74
CA LEU A 52 -6.32 -0.63 3.66
C LEU A 52 -5.63 -1.86 3.09
N ALA A 53 -4.93 -2.60 3.94
CA ALA A 53 -4.23 -3.81 3.56
C ALA A 53 -4.21 -4.83 4.69
N GLY A 54 -4.09 -6.11 4.35
CA GLY A 54 -3.97 -7.17 5.34
C GLY A 54 -3.75 -8.56 4.73
N ASP A 55 -3.38 -9.48 5.59
CA ASP A 55 -3.20 -10.90 5.26
C ASP A 55 -3.53 -11.78 6.47
N LYS A 56 -3.89 -13.04 6.23
CA LYS A 56 -4.28 -14.01 7.27
C LYS A 56 -3.11 -14.65 8.01
N ASN A 57 -1.88 -14.36 7.63
CA ASN A 57 -0.71 -14.93 8.27
C ASN A 57 -0.11 -13.95 9.25
N HIS A 58 0.54 -14.48 10.29
CA HIS A 58 1.22 -13.65 11.27
C HIS A 58 2.42 -12.97 10.62
N PRO A 59 2.51 -11.62 10.65
CA PRO A 59 3.51 -10.88 9.92
C PRO A 59 4.85 -10.81 10.65
N LYS A 60 5.93 -10.64 9.88
CA LYS A 60 7.20 -10.12 10.38
C LYS A 60 7.34 -8.67 9.96
N TYR A 61 7.46 -7.78 10.90
CA TYR A 61 7.54 -6.34 10.69
C TYR A 61 8.80 -5.74 11.32
N HIS A 62 9.15 -4.52 10.91
CA HIS A 62 10.33 -3.82 11.42
C HIS A 62 10.25 -3.62 12.93
N PRO A 63 11.24 -4.08 13.72
CA PRO A 63 11.15 -4.12 15.19
C PRO A 63 11.06 -2.72 15.83
N GLU A 64 11.60 -1.70 15.17
CA GLU A 64 11.56 -0.31 15.66
C GLU A 64 10.35 0.48 15.14
N GLY A 65 9.60 -0.10 14.19
CA GLY A 65 8.41 0.53 13.59
C GLY A 65 7.29 0.65 14.63
N LYS A 66 6.61 1.82 14.63
CA LYS A 66 5.47 2.10 15.51
C LYS A 66 4.32 2.68 14.69
N PRO A 67 3.07 2.51 15.11
CA PRO A 67 1.95 3.16 14.45
C PRO A 67 2.19 4.67 14.30
N GLY A 68 1.95 5.20 13.10
CA GLY A 68 2.15 6.61 12.76
C GLY A 68 3.60 7.04 12.53
N SER A 69 4.60 6.17 12.79
CA SER A 69 6.00 6.55 12.60
C SER A 69 6.47 6.36 11.16
N PHE A 70 7.24 7.32 10.66
CA PHE A 70 8.01 7.17 9.43
C PHE A 70 9.22 6.27 9.71
N GLN A 71 9.33 5.15 9.00
CA GLN A 71 10.35 4.14 9.21
C GLN A 71 10.95 3.69 7.87
N PRO A 72 12.23 3.96 7.60
CA PRO A 72 12.92 3.42 6.43
C PRO A 72 13.04 1.90 6.45
N GLU A 73 13.34 1.33 5.28
CA GLU A 73 13.68 -0.08 5.09
C GLU A 73 12.56 -1.08 5.39
N LEU A 74 11.29 -0.65 5.34
CA LEU A 74 10.15 -1.54 5.56
C LEU A 74 10.09 -2.71 4.57
N TRP A 75 10.61 -2.54 3.35
CA TRP A 75 10.67 -3.58 2.32
C TRP A 75 11.52 -4.81 2.67
N LYS A 76 12.28 -4.75 3.75
CA LYS A 76 13.01 -5.91 4.29
C LYS A 76 12.11 -6.87 5.10
N TYR A 77 10.88 -6.49 5.36
CA TYR A 77 9.89 -7.16 6.17
C TYR A 77 8.59 -7.34 5.41
N ASP A 78 7.57 -7.88 6.08
CA ASP A 78 6.24 -7.92 5.51
C ASP A 78 5.67 -6.50 5.42
N VAL A 79 5.16 -6.16 4.25
CA VAL A 79 4.69 -4.81 3.95
C VAL A 79 3.64 -4.84 2.83
N ALA A 80 2.67 -3.95 2.94
CA ALA A 80 1.79 -3.59 1.84
C ALA A 80 2.29 -2.28 1.22
N GLU A 81 2.28 -2.20 -0.11
CA GLU A 81 2.79 -1.05 -0.83
C GLU A 81 1.79 -0.58 -1.87
N PHE A 82 1.79 0.71 -2.16
CA PHE A 82 1.22 1.17 -3.42
C PHE A 82 2.20 2.07 -4.17
N PHE A 83 2.06 2.03 -5.48
CA PHE A 83 2.78 2.89 -6.41
C PHE A 83 1.75 3.73 -7.17
N LEU A 84 1.91 5.04 -7.12
CA LEU A 84 1.04 5.99 -7.81
C LEU A 84 1.87 6.74 -8.85
N ALA A 85 1.71 6.38 -10.13
CA ALA A 85 2.40 7.05 -11.22
C ALA A 85 1.61 8.26 -11.71
N SER A 86 2.32 9.34 -12.03
CA SER A 86 1.74 10.52 -12.68
C SER A 86 1.09 10.14 -14.02
N PRO A 87 0.08 10.91 -14.50
CA PRO A 87 -0.62 10.61 -15.75
C PRO A 87 0.29 10.49 -16.96
N ASP A 88 1.38 11.26 -16.99
CA ASP A 88 2.38 11.26 -18.07
C ASP A 88 3.50 10.21 -17.88
N GLY A 89 3.48 9.47 -16.75
CA GLY A 89 4.49 8.47 -16.42
C GLY A 89 5.88 9.04 -16.08
N SER A 90 6.03 10.37 -15.96
CA SER A 90 7.32 11.01 -15.69
C SER A 90 7.83 10.80 -14.27
N SER A 91 6.93 10.49 -13.34
CA SER A 91 7.26 10.28 -11.94
C SER A 91 6.31 9.29 -11.28
N TYR A 92 6.69 8.78 -10.12
CA TYR A 92 5.79 8.01 -9.27
C TYR A 92 6.09 8.22 -7.80
N LEU A 93 5.07 8.03 -6.99
CA LEU A 93 5.14 7.92 -5.54
C LEU A 93 5.14 6.44 -5.17
N GLU A 94 6.02 6.04 -4.26
CA GLU A 94 5.99 4.78 -3.54
C GLU A 94 5.59 5.04 -2.10
N PHE A 95 4.65 4.25 -1.59
CA PHE A 95 4.19 4.28 -0.21
C PHE A 95 4.17 2.87 0.35
N ASN A 96 4.87 2.66 1.46
CA ASN A 96 5.00 1.37 2.14
C ASN A 96 4.31 1.45 3.49
N LEU A 97 3.51 0.43 3.83
CA LEU A 97 2.71 0.35 5.04
C LEU A 97 2.94 -0.98 5.73
N SER A 98 3.59 -0.92 6.89
CA SER A 98 3.92 -2.08 7.71
C SER A 98 2.69 -2.57 8.50
N PRO A 99 2.55 -3.88 8.78
CA PRO A 99 1.47 -4.44 9.58
C PRO A 99 1.25 -3.78 10.95
N ASN A 100 2.31 -3.25 11.56
CA ASN A 100 2.24 -2.53 12.84
C ASN A 100 1.90 -1.04 12.70
N GLY A 101 1.62 -0.54 11.49
CA GLY A 101 1.25 0.85 11.24
C GLY A 101 2.43 1.81 11.05
N ALA A 102 3.68 1.35 11.03
CA ALA A 102 4.78 2.16 10.54
C ALA A 102 4.66 2.35 9.03
N TRP A 103 5.13 3.47 8.51
CA TRP A 103 5.04 3.78 7.09
C TRP A 103 6.30 4.44 6.54
N TRP A 104 6.46 4.38 5.22
CA TRP A 104 7.52 5.06 4.49
C TRP A 104 7.00 5.54 3.14
N SER A 105 7.56 6.60 2.62
CA SER A 105 7.26 7.09 1.28
C SER A 105 8.45 7.75 0.62
N ALA A 106 8.51 7.66 -0.71
CA ALA A 106 9.46 8.39 -1.54
C ALA A 106 8.87 8.65 -2.94
N ARG A 107 9.38 9.69 -3.59
CA ARG A 107 9.06 9.99 -4.99
C ARG A 107 10.26 9.73 -5.88
N PHE A 108 9.97 9.29 -7.09
CA PHE A 108 10.98 8.94 -8.09
C PHE A 108 10.65 9.57 -9.44
N ALA A 109 11.70 10.01 -10.17
CA ALA A 109 11.60 10.41 -11.56
C ALA A 109 11.78 9.18 -12.44
N GLY A 110 10.72 8.82 -13.17
CA GLY A 110 10.72 7.67 -14.07
C GLY A 110 10.75 6.30 -13.40
N ALA A 111 10.33 5.29 -14.12
CA ALA A 111 10.34 3.91 -13.65
C ALA A 111 11.71 3.23 -13.84
N LYS A 112 12.44 3.62 -14.88
CA LYS A 112 13.78 3.10 -15.21
C LYS A 112 14.58 4.20 -15.93
N PRO A 113 15.75 4.61 -15.41
CA PRO A 113 16.27 4.25 -14.08
C PRO A 113 15.44 4.85 -12.94
N ARG A 114 15.41 4.16 -11.81
CA ARG A 114 14.75 4.63 -10.58
C ARG A 114 15.61 5.74 -9.96
N ILE A 115 15.23 6.98 -10.16
CA ILE A 115 15.96 8.15 -9.66
C ILE A 115 15.15 8.74 -8.49
N PRO A 116 15.63 8.64 -7.23
CA PRO A 116 14.97 9.28 -6.11
C PRO A 116 14.93 10.81 -6.31
N LEU A 117 13.78 11.42 -6.05
CA LEU A 117 13.65 12.86 -5.93
C LEU A 117 13.96 13.26 -4.48
N ASP A 118 14.75 14.31 -4.32
CA ASP A 118 15.06 14.89 -3.00
C ASP A 118 13.86 15.71 -2.50
N LEU A 119 12.82 15.00 -2.11
CA LEU A 119 11.59 15.55 -1.58
C LEU A 119 11.31 14.98 -0.19
N PRO A 120 10.70 15.76 0.71
CA PRO A 120 10.36 15.27 2.04
C PRO A 120 9.33 14.12 1.94
N PRO A 121 9.26 13.26 2.96
CA PRO A 121 8.15 12.32 3.11
C PRO A 121 6.79 13.02 3.08
N LEU A 122 5.73 12.27 2.79
CA LEU A 122 4.36 12.79 2.81
C LEU A 122 4.03 13.38 4.19
N ALA A 123 3.32 14.51 4.21
CA ALA A 123 2.86 15.14 5.43
C ALA A 123 1.42 14.70 5.79
N GLY A 124 1.07 14.77 7.08
CA GLY A 124 -0.29 14.50 7.56
C GLY A 124 -0.79 13.06 7.33
N VAL A 125 0.12 12.11 7.19
CA VAL A 125 -0.20 10.68 7.11
C VAL A 125 -0.61 10.18 8.50
N GLU A 126 -1.75 9.50 8.56
CA GLU A 126 -2.25 8.83 9.74
C GLU A 126 -2.35 7.34 9.46
N THR A 127 -1.88 6.50 10.39
CA THR A 127 -1.91 5.05 10.23
C THR A 127 -2.41 4.36 11.49
N ALA A 128 -3.01 3.18 11.32
CA ALA A 128 -3.34 2.28 12.40
C ALA A 128 -3.19 0.83 11.91
N GLY A 129 -2.63 -0.01 12.76
CA GLY A 129 -2.46 -1.44 12.48
C GLY A 129 -2.97 -2.29 13.63
N GLU A 130 -3.50 -3.45 13.30
CA GLU A 130 -3.95 -4.49 14.24
C GLU A 130 -3.36 -5.83 13.81
N ILE A 131 -2.73 -6.50 14.75
CA ILE A 131 -2.14 -7.84 14.57
C ILE A 131 -2.80 -8.77 15.57
N THR A 132 -3.39 -9.86 15.06
CA THR A 132 -4.09 -10.88 15.84
C THR A 132 -3.52 -12.27 15.54
N GLU A 133 -4.04 -13.29 16.18
CA GLU A 133 -3.73 -14.69 15.85
C GLU A 133 -4.23 -15.08 14.45
N GLU A 134 -5.24 -14.38 13.93
CA GLU A 134 -5.86 -14.65 12.63
C GLU A 134 -5.19 -13.89 11.46
N GLY A 135 -4.16 -13.08 11.74
CA GLY A 135 -3.46 -12.28 10.75
C GLY A 135 -3.32 -10.81 11.15
N TRP A 136 -3.28 -9.94 10.16
CA TRP A 136 -3.11 -8.51 10.38
C TRP A 136 -3.96 -7.69 9.43
N GLN A 137 -4.31 -6.50 9.88
CA GLN A 137 -4.95 -5.44 9.11
C GLN A 137 -4.28 -4.12 9.43
N VAL A 138 -4.05 -3.31 8.40
CA VAL A 138 -3.47 -1.98 8.55
C VAL A 138 -4.17 -1.00 7.63
N ARG A 139 -4.23 0.24 8.05
CA ARG A 139 -4.78 1.34 7.26
C ARG A 139 -3.89 2.55 7.29
N ALA A 140 -3.88 3.28 6.19
CA ALA A 140 -3.32 4.62 6.09
C ALA A 140 -4.36 5.59 5.55
N SER A 141 -4.34 6.81 6.06
CA SER A 141 -5.13 7.94 5.62
C SER A 141 -4.17 9.06 5.20
N ILE A 142 -4.21 9.46 3.95
CA ILE A 142 -3.21 10.32 3.30
C ILE A 142 -3.91 11.52 2.68
N PRO A 143 -3.51 12.78 3.01
CA PRO A 143 -4.10 13.96 2.38
C PRO A 143 -3.94 13.94 0.86
N LEU A 144 -4.99 14.24 0.11
CA LEU A 144 -4.94 14.30 -1.36
C LEU A 144 -3.97 15.38 -1.86
N SER A 145 -3.79 16.46 -1.09
CA SER A 145 -2.79 17.49 -1.39
C SER A 145 -1.37 16.97 -1.48
N GLU A 146 -1.07 15.86 -0.83
CA GLU A 146 0.24 15.22 -0.84
C GLU A 146 0.44 14.27 -2.03
N LEU A 147 -0.63 13.82 -2.70
CA LEU A 147 -0.56 12.81 -3.75
C LEU A 147 -0.45 13.39 -5.16
N GLY A 148 -0.84 14.65 -5.33
CA GLY A 148 -1.01 15.26 -6.64
C GLY A 148 -2.32 14.84 -7.32
N PRO A 149 -2.50 15.11 -8.62
CA PRO A 149 -3.74 14.79 -9.32
C PRO A 149 -3.92 13.27 -9.41
N LEU A 150 -5.08 12.78 -8.95
CA LEU A 150 -5.42 11.35 -9.07
C LEU A 150 -6.01 11.01 -10.44
N GLU A 151 -6.64 11.97 -11.09
CA GLU A 151 -7.23 11.77 -12.41
C GLU A 151 -6.15 11.45 -13.47
N GLY A 152 -6.32 10.33 -14.15
CA GLY A 152 -5.35 9.82 -15.13
C GLY A 152 -4.09 9.17 -14.52
N SER A 153 -3.91 9.20 -13.20
CA SER A 153 -2.81 8.49 -12.53
C SER A 153 -3.01 6.98 -12.57
N LEU A 154 -1.91 6.24 -12.55
CA LEU A 154 -1.93 4.78 -12.51
C LEU A 154 -1.55 4.30 -11.11
N LEU A 155 -2.43 3.48 -10.53
CA LEU A 155 -2.22 2.87 -9.22
C LEU A 155 -1.88 1.38 -9.36
N ASN A 156 -0.82 0.95 -8.70
CA ASN A 156 -0.53 -0.46 -8.48
C ASN A 156 -0.37 -0.73 -6.98
N VAL A 157 -0.87 -1.86 -6.52
CA VAL A 157 -0.72 -2.33 -5.13
C VAL A 157 0.08 -3.61 -5.15
N THR A 158 1.07 -3.67 -4.27
CA THR A 158 1.96 -4.82 -4.09
C THR A 158 2.02 -5.23 -2.62
N PHE A 159 2.45 -6.45 -2.39
CA PHE A 159 2.79 -6.94 -1.07
C PHE A 159 4.13 -7.67 -1.12
N ILE A 160 4.91 -7.51 -0.07
CA ILE A 160 6.05 -8.34 0.26
C ILE A 160 5.67 -9.09 1.52
N LEU A 161 5.63 -10.42 1.47
CA LEU A 161 5.16 -11.27 2.57
C LEU A 161 6.11 -12.45 2.80
N GLY A 162 6.04 -13.03 4.00
CA GLY A 162 6.76 -14.25 4.36
C GLY A 162 8.24 -14.05 4.67
N SER A 163 8.63 -12.86 5.10
CA SER A 163 10.03 -12.57 5.48
C SER A 163 10.59 -13.57 6.48
N PRO A 164 11.85 -14.05 6.32
CA PRO A 164 12.88 -13.58 5.38
C PRO A 164 12.79 -14.18 3.96
N ASP A 165 11.99 -15.21 3.73
CA ASP A 165 11.81 -15.88 2.43
C ASP A 165 10.73 -15.16 1.63
N GLN A 166 11.01 -13.91 1.29
CA GLN A 166 10.03 -12.97 0.73
C GLN A 166 9.37 -13.47 -0.54
N ARG A 167 8.04 -13.30 -0.60
CA ARG A 167 7.21 -13.45 -1.78
C ARG A 167 6.56 -12.13 -2.15
N PHE A 168 6.48 -11.87 -3.43
CA PHE A 168 6.02 -10.62 -4.00
C PHE A 168 4.69 -10.83 -4.70
N PHE A 169 3.71 -10.00 -4.36
CA PHE A 169 2.37 -10.01 -4.95
C PHE A 169 2.10 -8.67 -5.63
N THR A 170 1.37 -8.66 -6.71
CA THR A 170 1.01 -7.43 -7.42
C THR A 170 -0.42 -7.47 -7.92
N SER A 171 -1.09 -6.33 -7.85
CA SER A 171 -2.45 -6.15 -8.38
C SER A 171 -2.47 -5.94 -9.90
N ALA A 172 -1.35 -5.53 -10.49
CA ALA A 172 -1.18 -5.39 -11.92
C ALA A 172 -0.51 -6.64 -12.51
N PRO A 173 -0.92 -7.12 -13.70
CA PRO A 173 -0.21 -8.18 -14.38
C PRO A 173 1.20 -7.72 -14.73
N LEU A 174 2.17 -8.57 -14.44
CA LEU A 174 3.53 -8.42 -14.93
C LEU A 174 3.51 -8.82 -16.42
N GLY A 175 3.77 -7.84 -17.28
CA GLY A 175 3.84 -8.06 -18.74
C GLY A 175 5.13 -8.73 -19.18
#